data_3b090ba5d26cbaf422ea6cfc85a3b8ac
#
_entry.id   3b090ba5d26cbaf422ea6cfc85a3b8ac
#
_cell.length_a   1.000
_cell.length_b   1.000
_cell.length_c   1.000
_cell.angle_alpha   90.00
_cell.angle_beta   90.00
_cell.angle_gamma   90.00
#
_symmetry.space_group_name_H-M   'P 1'
#
loop_
_entity.id
_entity.type
_entity.pdbx_description
1 polymer ?
#
loop_
_entity_poly.entity_id
_entity_poly.type
_entity_poly.pdbx_seq_one_letter_code
_entity_poly.pdbx_strand_id
1 'polypeptide(L)'
;MRVLFVSDVYFPRVNGVSTSIRTFRQDLASLGVDTCLVAPSYAAPDAPSEEPGVLRVPATKVPRDPEDRRMGWRALTRALDALPGGRFDLVHIHTPFIAHYAGVRLARRADIPAIATYHTFFEEYLHHYMPLVPAPLARFLARSFTRSQCAAVHALIAPSEPMRAVLTGYGVTTPIHVVPTGLAADRFRPGDGRAFRARAGIDAGRALVTYIGRVAHEKNIGFLLRMFREVIRSVPGALLVIAGEGPAREALRQQAGHLGLAEHVHFAGYLERDSALLDCYAAADVFVFASRTETQGLVLLEAMAQGTPVVSTAHLGTRSILVPGSGALVVPEGEDAFAAAVVRVLGDLNLRQELGKRGLAYVRQWSSAAMARRLAELYAQLRGAPRALRVVRASD
;
A
#
# COMPACT_ATOMS: atom_id res chain seq x y z
N MET A 1 24.42 7.05 -9.60
CA MET A 1 23.80 5.79 -10.10
C MET A 1 22.47 6.13 -10.72
N ARG A 2 22.13 5.53 -11.85
CA ARG A 2 20.87 5.80 -12.56
C ARG A 2 20.00 4.56 -12.65
N VAL A 3 18.78 4.61 -12.10
CA VAL A 3 17.86 3.47 -11.97
C VAL A 3 16.59 3.72 -12.76
N LEU A 4 16.19 2.75 -13.58
CA LEU A 4 14.93 2.78 -14.30
C LEU A 4 13.83 2.11 -13.47
N PHE A 5 12.80 2.85 -13.11
CA PHE A 5 11.57 2.34 -12.51
C PHE A 5 10.56 2.05 -13.60
N VAL A 6 9.90 0.88 -13.56
CA VAL A 6 8.84 0.52 -14.50
C VAL A 6 7.63 0.04 -13.72
N SER A 7 6.46 0.64 -13.98
CA SER A 7 5.22 0.33 -13.27
C SER A 7 3.99 0.40 -14.18
N ASP A 8 3.02 -0.50 -13.97
CA ASP A 8 1.70 -0.46 -14.62
C ASP A 8 0.72 0.51 -13.91
N VAL A 9 1.13 1.10 -12.78
CA VAL A 9 0.32 2.04 -12.01
C VAL A 9 1.18 3.14 -11.41
N TYR A 10 0.68 4.37 -11.46
CA TYR A 10 1.29 5.54 -10.80
C TYR A 10 0.24 6.64 -10.65
N PHE A 11 0.59 7.74 -9.96
CA PHE A 11 -0.30 8.90 -9.85
C PHE A 11 -0.82 9.36 -11.22
N PRO A 12 -2.07 9.83 -11.28
CA PRO A 12 -2.99 10.23 -10.20
C PRO A 12 -3.69 9.04 -9.49
N ARG A 13 -3.46 7.79 -9.91
CA ARG A 13 -3.98 6.63 -9.20
C ARG A 13 -3.30 6.49 -7.83
N VAL A 14 -4.03 6.84 -6.77
CA VAL A 14 -3.53 6.76 -5.39
C VAL A 14 -3.71 5.35 -4.84
N ASN A 15 -2.59 4.69 -4.56
CA ASN A 15 -2.53 3.39 -3.88
C ASN A 15 -1.15 3.19 -3.23
N GLY A 16 -0.96 2.06 -2.54
CA GLY A 16 0.31 1.74 -1.88
C GLY A 16 1.51 1.68 -2.83
N VAL A 17 1.31 1.21 -4.08
CA VAL A 17 2.38 1.13 -5.10
C VAL A 17 2.82 2.52 -5.52
N SER A 18 1.87 3.37 -5.93
CA SER A 18 2.14 4.75 -6.34
C SER A 18 2.83 5.55 -5.23
N THR A 19 2.34 5.38 -3.99
CA THR A 19 2.94 6.03 -2.80
C THR A 19 4.38 5.55 -2.58
N SER A 20 4.61 4.24 -2.64
CA SER A 20 5.95 3.66 -2.48
C SER A 20 6.93 4.16 -3.53
N ILE A 21 6.54 4.15 -4.82
CA ILE A 21 7.36 4.64 -5.91
C ILE A 21 7.75 6.12 -5.69
N ARG A 22 6.78 6.99 -5.41
CA ARG A 22 7.03 8.42 -5.18
C ARG A 22 7.97 8.64 -4.00
N THR A 23 7.69 7.99 -2.87
CA THR A 23 8.51 8.12 -1.65
C THR A 23 9.95 7.69 -1.90
N PHE A 24 10.17 6.53 -2.51
CA PHE A 24 11.53 6.08 -2.81
C PHE A 24 12.24 6.98 -3.83
N ARG A 25 11.56 7.44 -4.89
CA ARG A 25 12.18 8.34 -5.87
C ARG A 25 12.65 9.65 -5.23
N GLN A 26 11.83 10.24 -4.35
CA GLN A 26 12.19 11.48 -3.67
C GLN A 26 13.42 11.31 -2.76
N ASP A 27 13.45 10.27 -1.93
CA ASP A 27 14.54 10.08 -0.98
C ASP A 27 15.82 9.54 -1.65
N LEU A 28 15.71 8.71 -2.69
CA LEU A 28 16.85 8.24 -3.47
C LEU A 28 17.57 9.38 -4.18
N ALA A 29 16.86 10.40 -4.64
CA ALA A 29 17.46 11.60 -5.23
C ALA A 29 18.41 12.29 -4.25
N SER A 30 18.04 12.39 -2.97
CA SER A 30 18.89 12.95 -1.91
C SER A 30 20.14 12.12 -1.62
N LEU A 31 20.14 10.84 -2.03
CA LEU A 31 21.28 9.92 -1.90
C LEU A 31 22.13 9.82 -3.20
N GLY A 32 21.90 10.71 -4.17
CA GLY A 32 22.64 10.71 -5.45
C GLY A 32 22.24 9.56 -6.38
N VAL A 33 21.06 8.98 -6.20
CA VAL A 33 20.50 7.99 -7.12
C VAL A 33 19.47 8.67 -8.01
N ASP A 34 19.81 8.84 -9.28
CA ASP A 34 18.91 9.37 -10.31
C ASP A 34 17.90 8.30 -10.73
N THR A 35 16.60 8.64 -10.72
CA THR A 35 15.54 7.72 -11.07
C THR A 35 14.68 8.23 -12.24
N CYS A 36 14.51 7.40 -13.25
CA CYS A 36 13.54 7.61 -14.31
C CYS A 36 12.38 6.63 -14.15
N LEU A 37 11.15 7.09 -14.14
CA LEU A 37 9.96 6.25 -14.04
C LEU A 37 9.23 6.17 -15.39
N VAL A 38 8.93 4.95 -15.83
CA VAL A 38 8.01 4.70 -16.95
C VAL A 38 6.71 4.16 -16.39
N ALA A 39 5.59 4.87 -16.67
CA ALA A 39 4.29 4.59 -16.10
C ALA A 39 3.15 4.93 -17.08
N PRO A 40 1.92 4.41 -16.88
CA PRO A 40 0.80 4.70 -17.76
C PRO A 40 0.38 6.16 -17.71
N SER A 41 -0.12 6.67 -18.85
CA SER A 41 -0.81 7.94 -18.93
C SER A 41 -2.27 7.78 -18.48
N TYR A 42 -2.75 8.75 -17.69
CA TYR A 42 -4.14 8.88 -17.27
C TYR A 42 -4.84 10.05 -17.95
N ALA A 43 -4.07 10.95 -18.56
CA ALA A 43 -4.54 12.09 -19.31
C ALA A 43 -4.77 11.74 -20.79
N ALA A 44 -5.24 12.71 -21.57
CA ALA A 44 -5.27 12.62 -23.02
C ALA A 44 -3.85 12.37 -23.58
N PRO A 45 -3.71 11.71 -24.74
CA PRO A 45 -2.42 11.30 -25.29
C PRO A 45 -1.35 12.39 -25.37
N ASP A 46 -1.76 13.63 -25.58
CA ASP A 46 -0.88 14.77 -25.82
C ASP A 46 -0.64 15.66 -24.59
N ALA A 47 -1.16 15.28 -23.41
CA ALA A 47 -0.91 16.04 -22.20
C ALA A 47 0.54 15.84 -21.72
N PRO A 48 1.34 16.91 -21.50
CA PRO A 48 2.71 16.80 -21.06
C PRO A 48 2.79 16.15 -19.68
N SER A 49 3.88 15.42 -19.42
CA SER A 49 4.19 14.92 -18.09
C SER A 49 4.59 16.11 -17.21
N GLU A 50 3.82 16.38 -16.16
CA GLU A 50 4.11 17.47 -15.22
C GLU A 50 5.21 17.11 -14.20
N GLU A 51 5.56 15.83 -14.09
CA GLU A 51 6.52 15.36 -13.08
C GLU A 51 7.88 15.05 -13.72
N PRO A 52 8.98 15.73 -13.30
CA PRO A 52 10.32 15.48 -13.81
C PRO A 52 10.75 14.02 -13.63
N GLY A 53 11.37 13.45 -14.65
CA GLY A 53 11.84 12.07 -14.62
C GLY A 53 10.73 11.01 -14.71
N VAL A 54 9.50 11.39 -15.12
CA VAL A 54 8.40 10.45 -15.40
C VAL A 54 8.06 10.47 -16.88
N LEU A 55 8.23 9.32 -17.52
CA LEU A 55 7.79 9.09 -18.90
C LEU A 55 6.42 8.41 -18.90
N ARG A 56 5.42 9.09 -19.47
CA ARG A 56 4.06 8.58 -19.58
C ARG A 56 3.87 7.82 -20.89
N VAL A 57 3.35 6.58 -20.76
CA VAL A 57 3.06 5.72 -21.90
C VAL A 57 1.55 5.69 -22.15
N PRO A 58 1.09 5.86 -23.42
CA PRO A 58 -0.33 5.74 -23.75
C PRO A 58 -0.95 4.45 -23.21
N ALA A 59 -2.10 4.57 -22.57
CA ALA A 59 -2.75 3.45 -21.91
C ALA A 59 -4.28 3.54 -22.04
N THR A 60 -4.94 2.39 -21.95
CA THR A 60 -6.41 2.26 -22.03
C THR A 60 -6.97 1.91 -20.64
N LYS A 61 -8.25 2.23 -20.39
CA LYS A 61 -8.96 1.83 -19.17
C LYS A 61 -9.05 0.31 -19.07
N VAL A 62 -8.92 -0.22 -17.87
CA VAL A 62 -9.13 -1.65 -17.61
C VAL A 62 -10.63 -1.91 -17.47
N PRO A 63 -11.20 -2.88 -18.21
CA PRO A 63 -12.58 -3.27 -18.01
C PRO A 63 -12.82 -3.72 -16.56
N ARG A 64 -13.94 -3.29 -15.95
CA ARG A 64 -14.32 -3.55 -14.54
C ARG A 64 -13.47 -2.86 -13.46
N ASP A 65 -12.35 -2.22 -13.81
CA ASP A 65 -11.60 -1.34 -12.89
C ASP A 65 -11.20 -0.06 -13.64
N PRO A 66 -12.12 0.91 -13.75
CA PRO A 66 -11.91 2.14 -14.55
C PRO A 66 -10.85 3.07 -13.97
N GLU A 67 -10.41 2.83 -12.75
CA GLU A 67 -9.33 3.58 -12.11
C GLU A 67 -7.95 3.11 -12.58
N ASP A 68 -7.83 1.87 -13.03
CA ASP A 68 -6.58 1.31 -13.52
C ASP A 68 -6.41 1.50 -15.04
N ARG A 69 -5.16 1.45 -15.48
CA ARG A 69 -4.76 1.64 -16.88
C ARG A 69 -3.92 0.47 -17.36
N ARG A 70 -4.08 0.11 -18.61
CA ARG A 70 -3.29 -0.94 -19.29
C ARG A 70 -2.48 -0.30 -20.42
N MET A 71 -1.17 -0.34 -20.29
CA MET A 71 -0.24 0.02 -21.36
C MET A 71 -0.23 -1.05 -22.45
N GLY A 72 -0.06 -0.64 -23.70
CA GLY A 72 0.16 -1.60 -24.79
C GLY A 72 1.63 -2.04 -24.81
N TRP A 73 1.88 -3.35 -25.07
CA TRP A 73 3.24 -3.91 -25.17
C TRP A 73 4.15 -3.12 -26.11
N ARG A 74 3.67 -2.86 -27.34
CA ARG A 74 4.43 -2.11 -28.36
C ARG A 74 4.70 -0.66 -27.94
N ALA A 75 3.74 -0.01 -27.28
CA ALA A 75 3.90 1.36 -26.82
C ALA A 75 4.96 1.43 -25.70
N LEU A 76 4.87 0.53 -24.72
CA LEU A 76 5.83 0.47 -23.59
C LEU A 76 7.24 0.13 -24.09
N THR A 77 7.40 -0.90 -24.93
CA THR A 77 8.73 -1.27 -25.43
C THR A 77 9.36 -0.20 -26.29
N ARG A 78 8.58 0.50 -27.14
CA ARG A 78 9.07 1.68 -27.88
C ARG A 78 9.52 2.79 -26.94
N ALA A 79 8.72 3.12 -25.92
CA ALA A 79 9.05 4.12 -24.93
C ALA A 79 10.35 3.79 -24.19
N LEU A 80 10.53 2.52 -23.80
CA LEU A 80 11.75 2.05 -23.15
C LEU A 80 12.97 2.09 -24.08
N ASP A 81 12.81 1.70 -25.35
CA ASP A 81 13.87 1.71 -26.34
C ASP A 81 14.26 3.16 -26.76
N ALA A 82 13.37 4.12 -26.60
CA ALA A 82 13.57 5.54 -26.91
C ALA A 82 14.02 6.41 -25.73
N LEU A 83 14.26 5.82 -24.54
CA LEU A 83 14.66 6.57 -23.36
C LEU A 83 15.95 7.39 -23.65
N PRO A 84 15.93 8.72 -23.37
CA PRO A 84 17.04 9.61 -23.72
C PRO A 84 18.32 9.27 -22.94
N GLY A 85 19.40 9.21 -23.67
CA GLY A 85 20.81 9.37 -23.35
C GLY A 85 21.30 8.89 -21.98
N GLY A 86 21.94 7.75 -21.94
CA GLY A 86 22.70 7.24 -20.82
C GLY A 86 22.29 5.84 -20.43
N ARG A 87 23.28 5.00 -20.09
CA ARG A 87 23.03 3.65 -19.61
C ARG A 87 22.39 3.72 -18.21
N PHE A 88 21.30 3.02 -17.99
CA PHE A 88 20.84 2.70 -16.64
C PHE A 88 21.76 1.66 -16.02
N ASP A 89 21.97 1.78 -14.72
CA ASP A 89 22.74 0.82 -13.94
C ASP A 89 21.90 -0.38 -13.50
N LEU A 90 20.55 -0.20 -13.42
CA LEU A 90 19.61 -1.19 -12.91
C LEU A 90 18.17 -0.88 -13.36
N VAL A 91 17.35 -1.93 -13.50
CA VAL A 91 15.89 -1.82 -13.69
C VAL A 91 15.17 -2.26 -12.41
N HIS A 92 14.30 -1.41 -11.87
CA HIS A 92 13.43 -1.72 -10.74
C HIS A 92 11.97 -1.80 -11.19
N ILE A 93 11.39 -2.98 -11.08
CA ILE A 93 10.03 -3.30 -11.52
C ILE A 93 9.10 -3.24 -10.31
N HIS A 94 7.98 -2.53 -10.43
CA HIS A 94 7.03 -2.33 -9.32
C HIS A 94 5.70 -3.06 -9.47
N THR A 95 5.42 -3.62 -10.65
CA THR A 95 4.16 -4.32 -10.91
C THR A 95 4.40 -5.56 -11.79
N PRO A 96 3.59 -6.61 -11.64
CA PRO A 96 3.84 -7.91 -12.26
C PRO A 96 3.22 -8.08 -13.65
N PHE A 97 2.61 -7.04 -14.20
CA PHE A 97 1.92 -7.12 -15.49
C PHE A 97 2.88 -6.81 -16.67
N ILE A 98 2.48 -5.95 -17.59
CA ILE A 98 3.26 -5.64 -18.78
C ILE A 98 4.60 -4.99 -18.42
N ALA A 99 4.63 -4.15 -17.37
CA ALA A 99 5.85 -3.53 -16.87
C ALA A 99 6.93 -4.55 -16.48
N HIS A 100 6.54 -5.69 -15.89
CA HIS A 100 7.46 -6.76 -15.52
C HIS A 100 8.20 -7.31 -16.74
N TYR A 101 7.45 -7.76 -17.73
CA TYR A 101 8.04 -8.39 -18.92
C TYR A 101 8.87 -7.41 -19.76
N ALA A 102 8.42 -6.16 -19.88
CA ALA A 102 9.14 -5.13 -20.60
C ALA A 102 10.43 -4.70 -19.86
N GLY A 103 10.38 -4.58 -18.54
CA GLY A 103 11.54 -4.27 -17.70
C GLY A 103 12.60 -5.38 -17.75
N VAL A 104 12.19 -6.64 -17.61
CA VAL A 104 13.09 -7.81 -17.73
C VAL A 104 13.73 -7.88 -19.13
N ARG A 105 12.92 -7.65 -20.20
CA ARG A 105 13.44 -7.62 -21.58
C ARG A 105 14.52 -6.54 -21.74
N LEU A 106 14.26 -5.33 -21.25
CA LEU A 106 15.21 -4.23 -21.32
C LEU A 106 16.49 -4.57 -20.55
N ALA A 107 16.36 -5.04 -19.30
CA ALA A 107 17.49 -5.38 -18.45
C ALA A 107 18.42 -6.43 -19.12
N ARG A 108 17.83 -7.48 -19.72
CA ARG A 108 18.56 -8.51 -20.46
C ARG A 108 19.29 -7.96 -21.70
N ARG A 109 18.61 -7.07 -22.47
CA ARG A 109 19.24 -6.47 -23.67
C ARG A 109 20.39 -5.51 -23.34
N ALA A 110 20.24 -4.78 -22.22
CA ALA A 110 21.23 -3.81 -21.77
C ALA A 110 22.33 -4.44 -20.89
N ASP A 111 22.23 -5.74 -20.60
CA ASP A 111 23.11 -6.47 -19.69
C ASP A 111 23.27 -5.76 -18.33
N ILE A 112 22.12 -5.39 -17.72
CA ILE A 112 22.04 -4.75 -16.39
C ILE A 112 21.13 -5.55 -15.46
N PRO A 113 21.34 -5.48 -14.13
CA PRO A 113 20.47 -6.19 -13.19
C PRO A 113 19.02 -5.66 -13.20
N ALA A 114 18.08 -6.59 -13.01
CA ALA A 114 16.68 -6.30 -12.75
C ALA A 114 16.32 -6.72 -11.33
N ILE A 115 15.54 -5.90 -10.62
CA ILE A 115 14.90 -6.26 -9.35
C ILE A 115 13.41 -6.00 -9.44
N ALA A 116 12.64 -6.64 -8.56
CA ALA A 116 11.21 -6.38 -8.48
C ALA A 116 10.75 -6.21 -7.03
N THR A 117 9.87 -5.22 -6.78
CA THR A 117 9.17 -5.10 -5.50
C THR A 117 7.82 -5.79 -5.58
N TYR A 118 7.57 -6.69 -4.64
CA TYR A 118 6.33 -7.46 -4.55
C TYR A 118 5.29 -6.72 -3.71
N HIS A 119 4.54 -5.82 -4.34
CA HIS A 119 3.56 -4.96 -3.66
C HIS A 119 2.21 -5.60 -3.42
N THR A 120 1.84 -6.66 -4.17
CA THR A 120 0.47 -7.18 -4.20
C THR A 120 0.42 -8.67 -3.90
N PHE A 121 -0.42 -9.05 -2.95
CA PHE A 121 -0.67 -10.45 -2.60
C PHE A 121 -1.70 -11.08 -3.57
N PHE A 122 -1.23 -11.60 -4.71
CA PHE A 122 -2.09 -12.06 -5.81
C PHE A 122 -3.03 -13.21 -5.46
N GLU A 123 -2.63 -14.10 -4.57
CA GLU A 123 -3.43 -15.27 -4.22
C GLU A 123 -4.83 -14.89 -3.73
N GLU A 124 -4.93 -13.79 -2.96
CA GLU A 124 -6.21 -13.29 -2.45
C GLU A 124 -7.05 -12.55 -3.50
N TYR A 125 -6.39 -11.95 -4.50
CA TYR A 125 -7.11 -11.21 -5.55
C TYR A 125 -7.69 -12.10 -6.64
N LEU A 126 -7.12 -13.29 -6.87
CA LEU A 126 -7.53 -14.18 -7.97
C LEU A 126 -8.99 -14.62 -7.89
N HIS A 127 -9.53 -14.83 -6.70
CA HIS A 127 -10.94 -15.18 -6.52
C HIS A 127 -11.90 -14.13 -7.08
N HIS A 128 -11.51 -12.86 -7.02
CA HIS A 128 -12.32 -11.74 -7.53
C HIS A 128 -12.26 -11.62 -9.05
N TYR A 129 -11.12 -12.01 -9.64
CA TYR A 129 -10.91 -11.94 -11.11
C TYR A 129 -11.28 -13.21 -11.85
N MET A 130 -11.29 -14.37 -11.18
CA MET A 130 -11.55 -15.67 -11.77
C MET A 130 -12.57 -16.47 -10.94
N PRO A 131 -13.81 -16.00 -10.79
CA PRO A 131 -14.80 -16.60 -9.89
C PRO A 131 -15.22 -18.02 -10.30
N LEU A 132 -15.00 -18.42 -11.57
CA LEU A 132 -15.34 -19.75 -12.10
C LEU A 132 -14.22 -20.78 -11.92
N VAL A 133 -13.03 -20.37 -11.47
CA VAL A 133 -11.89 -21.29 -11.27
C VAL A 133 -11.91 -21.83 -9.85
N PRO A 134 -11.85 -23.16 -9.64
CA PRO A 134 -11.76 -23.76 -8.31
C PRO A 134 -10.59 -23.18 -7.51
N ALA A 135 -10.82 -22.86 -6.23
CA ALA A 135 -9.84 -22.19 -5.38
C ALA A 135 -8.46 -22.88 -5.32
N PRO A 136 -8.32 -24.22 -5.25
CA PRO A 136 -7.02 -24.88 -5.26
C PRO A 136 -6.25 -24.65 -6.57
N LEU A 137 -6.95 -24.69 -7.72
CA LEU A 137 -6.34 -24.46 -9.03
C LEU A 137 -5.93 -22.99 -9.19
N ALA A 138 -6.78 -22.06 -8.78
CA ALA A 138 -6.46 -20.62 -8.80
C ALA A 138 -5.21 -20.32 -7.96
N ARG A 139 -5.09 -20.91 -6.77
CA ARG A 139 -3.89 -20.78 -5.91
C ARG A 139 -2.65 -21.37 -6.57
N PHE A 140 -2.76 -22.55 -7.15
CA PHE A 140 -1.65 -23.19 -7.86
C PHE A 140 -1.15 -22.30 -9.01
N LEU A 141 -2.06 -21.80 -9.83
CA LEU A 141 -1.73 -20.89 -10.95
C LEU A 141 -1.09 -19.61 -10.46
N ALA A 142 -1.63 -19.00 -9.39
CA ALA A 142 -1.06 -17.78 -8.77
C ALA A 142 0.38 -18.01 -8.29
N ARG A 143 0.63 -19.11 -7.59
CA ARG A 143 1.95 -19.46 -7.08
C ARG A 143 2.93 -19.77 -8.20
N SER A 144 2.48 -20.49 -9.23
CA SER A 144 3.30 -20.80 -10.40
C SER A 144 3.68 -19.53 -11.17
N PHE A 145 2.70 -18.65 -11.40
CA PHE A 145 2.91 -17.33 -12.01
C PHE A 145 3.90 -16.49 -11.20
N THR A 146 3.69 -16.38 -9.88
CA THR A 146 4.60 -15.65 -8.99
C THR A 146 6.02 -16.20 -9.06
N ARG A 147 6.21 -17.51 -8.96
CA ARG A 147 7.54 -18.15 -9.08
C ARG A 147 8.22 -17.82 -10.40
N SER A 148 7.49 -17.92 -11.52
CA SER A 148 8.03 -17.62 -12.85
C SER A 148 8.52 -16.17 -12.95
N GLN A 149 7.74 -15.23 -12.45
CA GLN A 149 8.13 -13.82 -12.45
C GLN A 149 9.33 -13.54 -11.53
N CYS A 150 9.30 -14.10 -10.33
CA CYS A 150 10.40 -13.95 -9.38
C CYS A 150 11.71 -14.52 -9.92
N ALA A 151 11.67 -15.65 -10.64
CA ALA A 151 12.85 -16.26 -11.25
C ALA A 151 13.46 -15.45 -12.41
N ALA A 152 12.72 -14.47 -12.95
CA ALA A 152 13.17 -13.65 -14.07
C ALA A 152 14.03 -12.44 -13.65
N VAL A 153 14.18 -12.18 -12.35
CA VAL A 153 14.90 -11.04 -11.79
C VAL A 153 16.06 -11.49 -10.89
N HIS A 154 17.01 -10.60 -10.61
CA HIS A 154 18.21 -10.90 -9.81
C HIS A 154 17.93 -10.87 -8.31
N ALA A 155 17.02 -10.02 -7.87
CA ALA A 155 16.60 -9.92 -6.48
C ALA A 155 15.15 -9.45 -6.38
N LEU A 156 14.53 -9.75 -5.25
CA LEU A 156 13.18 -9.30 -4.90
C LEU A 156 13.22 -8.42 -3.68
N ILE A 157 12.30 -7.47 -3.64
CA ILE A 157 11.99 -6.69 -2.44
C ILE A 157 10.62 -7.10 -1.94
N ALA A 158 10.57 -7.54 -0.69
CA ALA A 158 9.33 -7.75 0.06
C ALA A 158 9.11 -6.56 1.00
N PRO A 159 7.89 -6.02 1.10
CA PRO A 159 7.59 -4.88 1.97
C PRO A 159 7.50 -5.25 3.46
N SER A 160 7.58 -6.55 3.78
CA SER A 160 7.50 -7.05 5.15
C SER A 160 8.05 -8.47 5.28
N GLU A 161 8.45 -8.87 6.50
CA GLU A 161 8.90 -10.23 6.79
C GLU A 161 7.83 -11.31 6.52
N PRO A 162 6.54 -11.10 6.90
CA PRO A 162 5.50 -12.05 6.53
C PRO A 162 5.36 -12.22 5.01
N MET A 163 5.56 -11.14 4.23
CA MET A 163 5.51 -11.24 2.77
C MET A 163 6.71 -12.02 2.20
N ARG A 164 7.91 -11.84 2.78
CA ARG A 164 9.08 -12.68 2.47
C ARG A 164 8.79 -14.15 2.75
N ALA A 165 8.22 -14.45 3.92
CA ALA A 165 7.86 -15.83 4.30
C ALA A 165 6.85 -16.45 3.32
N VAL A 166 5.86 -15.71 2.86
CA VAL A 166 4.89 -16.15 1.83
C VAL A 166 5.61 -16.51 0.54
N LEU A 167 6.48 -15.65 0.02
CA LEU A 167 7.23 -15.89 -1.22
C LEU A 167 8.16 -17.10 -1.08
N THR A 168 8.85 -17.24 0.05
CA THR A 168 9.67 -18.43 0.36
C THR A 168 8.81 -19.68 0.38
N GLY A 169 7.62 -19.63 1.02
CA GLY A 169 6.66 -20.73 1.04
C GLY A 169 6.10 -21.11 -0.33
N TYR A 170 6.13 -20.20 -1.30
CA TYR A 170 5.81 -20.50 -2.70
C TYR A 170 6.96 -21.22 -3.43
N GLY A 171 8.12 -21.38 -2.80
CA GLY A 171 9.31 -21.97 -3.43
C GLY A 171 10.08 -20.99 -4.31
N VAL A 172 9.98 -19.68 -4.04
CA VAL A 172 10.81 -18.66 -4.70
C VAL A 172 12.25 -18.81 -4.20
N THR A 173 13.19 -18.99 -5.14
CA THR A 173 14.63 -19.18 -4.87
C THR A 173 15.46 -17.92 -5.12
N THR A 174 14.89 -16.92 -5.79
CA THR A 174 15.52 -15.62 -6.00
C THR A 174 15.74 -14.93 -4.64
N PRO A 175 16.91 -14.30 -4.38
CA PRO A 175 17.16 -13.59 -3.13
C PRO A 175 16.06 -12.58 -2.81
N ILE A 176 15.52 -12.61 -1.59
CA ILE A 176 14.43 -11.73 -1.13
C ILE A 176 14.96 -10.81 -0.03
N HIS A 177 14.94 -9.52 -0.26
CA HIS A 177 15.32 -8.48 0.70
C HIS A 177 14.08 -7.80 1.26
N VAL A 178 14.05 -7.58 2.59
CA VAL A 178 12.93 -6.87 3.21
C VAL A 178 13.26 -5.39 3.30
N VAL A 179 12.61 -4.61 2.42
CA VAL A 179 12.73 -3.16 2.40
C VAL A 179 11.32 -2.57 2.40
N PRO A 180 10.78 -2.21 3.58
CA PRO A 180 9.47 -1.59 3.69
C PRO A 180 9.43 -0.21 3.02
N THR A 181 8.26 0.22 2.62
CA THR A 181 8.03 1.64 2.32
C THR A 181 8.03 2.42 3.64
N GLY A 182 8.91 3.40 3.75
CA GLY A 182 8.94 4.27 4.92
C GLY A 182 7.90 5.38 4.84
N LEU A 183 7.68 6.07 5.96
CA LEU A 183 6.86 7.27 6.03
C LEU A 183 7.68 8.49 5.62
N ALA A 184 7.19 9.24 4.64
CA ALA A 184 7.81 10.48 4.20
C ALA A 184 7.75 11.55 5.31
N ALA A 185 8.73 12.47 5.34
CA ALA A 185 8.88 13.46 6.40
C ALA A 185 7.64 14.35 6.59
N ASP A 186 6.92 14.64 5.52
CA ASP A 186 5.68 15.42 5.53
C ASP A 186 4.54 14.73 6.29
N ARG A 187 4.57 13.40 6.43
CA ARG A 187 3.57 12.61 7.19
C ARG A 187 3.70 12.78 8.72
N PHE A 188 4.85 13.27 9.18
CA PHE A 188 5.08 13.58 10.60
C PHE A 188 4.62 14.98 11.00
N ARG A 189 4.15 15.80 10.06
CA ARG A 189 3.55 17.10 10.38
C ARG A 189 2.23 16.89 11.12
N PRO A 190 1.97 17.61 12.23
CA PRO A 190 0.68 17.51 12.92
C PRO A 190 -0.47 17.93 12.01
N GLY A 191 -1.52 17.13 11.96
CA GLY A 191 -2.79 17.50 11.33
C GLY A 191 -3.64 18.37 12.27
N ASP A 192 -4.58 19.11 11.70
CA ASP A 192 -5.57 19.88 12.45
C ASP A 192 -6.88 19.09 12.59
N GLY A 193 -6.96 18.27 13.63
CA GLY A 193 -8.16 17.46 13.90
C GLY A 193 -9.40 18.30 14.20
N ARG A 194 -9.25 19.51 14.74
CA ARG A 194 -10.37 20.43 15.00
C ARG A 194 -10.95 20.95 13.68
N ALA A 195 -10.08 21.37 12.77
CA ALA A 195 -10.49 21.81 11.44
C ALA A 195 -11.21 20.69 10.65
N PHE A 196 -10.75 19.43 10.75
CA PHE A 196 -11.45 18.30 10.15
C PHE A 196 -12.86 18.14 10.73
N ARG A 197 -12.99 18.11 12.05
CA ARG A 197 -14.29 17.98 12.73
C ARG A 197 -15.26 19.11 12.32
N ALA A 198 -14.78 20.34 12.29
CA ALA A 198 -15.57 21.51 11.90
C ALA A 198 -16.07 21.39 10.43
N ARG A 199 -15.18 21.03 9.50
CA ARG A 199 -15.55 20.85 8.08
C ARG A 199 -16.57 19.71 7.86
N ALA A 200 -16.45 18.65 8.65
CA ALA A 200 -17.32 17.48 8.57
C ALA A 200 -18.60 17.62 9.41
N GLY A 201 -18.82 18.74 10.12
CA GLY A 201 -19.97 18.93 11.00
C GLY A 201 -20.00 17.97 12.20
N ILE A 202 -18.81 17.57 12.70
CA ILE A 202 -18.65 16.64 13.83
C ILE A 202 -18.40 17.45 15.10
N ASP A 203 -19.26 17.29 16.11
CA ASP A 203 -19.10 17.93 17.40
C ASP A 203 -17.74 17.60 18.03
N ALA A 204 -17.13 18.60 18.70
CA ALA A 204 -15.81 18.47 19.27
C ALA A 204 -15.72 17.37 20.34
N GLY A 205 -16.78 17.13 21.09
CA GLY A 205 -16.87 16.10 22.12
C GLY A 205 -17.35 14.72 21.64
N ARG A 206 -17.74 14.59 20.37
CA ARG A 206 -18.24 13.32 19.83
C ARG A 206 -17.08 12.32 19.71
N ALA A 207 -17.23 11.12 20.29
CA ALA A 207 -16.27 10.05 20.16
C ALA A 207 -16.09 9.66 18.69
N LEU A 208 -14.86 9.71 18.15
CA LEU A 208 -14.57 9.53 16.73
C LEU A 208 -13.66 8.33 16.48
N VAL A 209 -14.21 7.33 15.81
CA VAL A 209 -13.49 6.17 15.29
C VAL A 209 -13.24 6.40 13.80
N THR A 210 -12.03 6.11 13.31
CA THR A 210 -11.74 6.29 11.88
C THR A 210 -11.19 5.03 11.24
N TYR A 211 -11.57 4.81 10.00
CA TYR A 211 -10.93 3.93 9.03
C TYR A 211 -10.49 4.78 7.84
N ILE A 212 -9.27 4.60 7.38
CA ILE A 212 -8.74 5.29 6.20
C ILE A 212 -8.09 4.26 5.27
N GLY A 213 -8.51 4.26 4.00
CA GLY A 213 -7.96 3.36 3.00
C GLY A 213 -8.91 3.14 1.82
N ARG A 214 -8.50 2.34 0.85
CA ARG A 214 -9.37 1.95 -0.27
C ARG A 214 -10.62 1.24 0.26
N VAL A 215 -11.79 1.66 -0.21
CA VAL A 215 -13.08 1.06 0.18
C VAL A 215 -13.37 -0.13 -0.74
N ALA A 216 -12.75 -1.27 -0.41
CA ALA A 216 -12.81 -2.49 -1.22
C ALA A 216 -13.11 -3.72 -0.35
N HIS A 217 -13.63 -4.78 -0.97
CA HIS A 217 -14.10 -5.98 -0.26
C HIS A 217 -13.00 -6.66 0.55
N GLU A 218 -11.77 -6.71 0.01
CA GLU A 218 -10.60 -7.30 0.65
C GLU A 218 -10.11 -6.55 1.89
N LYS A 219 -10.61 -5.32 2.14
CA LYS A 219 -10.25 -4.51 3.30
C LYS A 219 -11.08 -4.82 4.56
N ASN A 220 -12.03 -5.73 4.44
CA ASN A 220 -12.82 -6.23 5.56
C ASN A 220 -13.60 -5.13 6.35
N ILE A 221 -14.00 -4.06 5.63
CA ILE A 221 -14.73 -2.93 6.26
C ILE A 221 -16.10 -3.37 6.76
N GLY A 222 -16.74 -4.35 6.11
CA GLY A 222 -18.00 -4.93 6.57
C GLY A 222 -17.92 -5.52 7.99
N PHE A 223 -16.77 -6.11 8.36
CA PHE A 223 -16.49 -6.52 9.74
C PHE A 223 -16.44 -5.31 10.68
N LEU A 224 -15.79 -4.21 10.29
CA LEU A 224 -15.73 -2.99 11.10
C LEU A 224 -17.12 -2.37 11.33
N LEU A 225 -18.03 -2.45 10.35
CA LEU A 225 -19.41 -2.01 10.54
C LEU A 225 -20.16 -2.88 11.58
N ARG A 226 -20.02 -4.22 11.52
CA ARG A 226 -20.67 -5.12 12.50
C ARG A 226 -20.08 -4.92 13.89
N MET A 227 -18.75 -4.81 14.00
CA MET A 227 -18.06 -4.45 15.24
C MET A 227 -18.54 -3.10 15.79
N PHE A 228 -18.71 -2.11 14.94
CA PHE A 228 -19.13 -0.77 15.37
C PHE A 228 -20.57 -0.73 15.91
N ARG A 229 -21.45 -1.61 15.43
CA ARG A 229 -22.77 -1.81 16.04
C ARG A 229 -22.66 -2.20 17.53
N GLU A 230 -21.66 -2.97 17.90
CA GLU A 230 -21.41 -3.31 19.32
C GLU A 230 -20.84 -2.10 20.09
N VAL A 231 -19.98 -1.28 19.44
CA VAL A 231 -19.44 -0.06 20.06
C VAL A 231 -20.54 0.91 20.44
N ILE A 232 -21.52 1.18 19.57
CA ILE A 232 -22.59 2.16 19.85
C ILE A 232 -23.53 1.72 20.99
N ARG A 233 -23.58 0.43 21.35
CA ARG A 233 -24.32 -0.02 22.54
C ARG A 233 -23.71 0.52 23.84
N SER A 234 -22.38 0.66 23.87
CA SER A 234 -21.64 1.18 25.04
C SER A 234 -21.35 2.67 24.93
N VAL A 235 -21.23 3.20 23.71
CA VAL A 235 -20.93 4.61 23.39
C VAL A 235 -21.93 5.11 22.34
N PRO A 236 -23.20 5.39 22.73
CA PRO A 236 -24.27 5.70 21.77
C PRO A 236 -24.02 6.94 20.90
N GLY A 237 -23.17 7.88 21.36
CA GLY A 237 -22.80 9.07 20.58
C GLY A 237 -21.64 8.86 19.60
N ALA A 238 -21.02 7.69 19.54
CA ALA A 238 -19.85 7.46 18.69
C ALA A 238 -20.17 7.60 17.19
N LEU A 239 -19.16 8.04 16.43
CA LEU A 239 -19.20 8.14 14.98
C LEU A 239 -18.02 7.34 14.37
N LEU A 240 -18.30 6.54 13.36
CA LEU A 240 -17.30 5.91 12.52
C LEU A 240 -17.14 6.71 11.22
N VAL A 241 -15.98 7.27 10.98
CA VAL A 241 -15.62 7.90 9.70
C VAL A 241 -14.87 6.88 8.84
N ILE A 242 -15.38 6.65 7.64
CA ILE A 242 -14.74 5.82 6.61
C ILE A 242 -14.26 6.75 5.51
N ALA A 243 -12.94 6.98 5.45
CA ALA A 243 -12.31 7.83 4.45
C ALA A 243 -11.63 7.01 3.36
N GLY A 244 -11.94 7.32 2.12
CA GLY A 244 -11.45 6.68 0.92
C GLY A 244 -12.56 6.38 -0.08
N GLU A 245 -12.16 5.93 -1.26
CA GLU A 245 -13.05 5.52 -2.35
C GLU A 245 -12.77 4.07 -2.76
N GLY A 246 -13.73 3.47 -3.45
CA GLY A 246 -13.57 2.13 -3.99
C GLY A 246 -14.87 1.39 -4.26
N PRO A 247 -14.79 0.22 -4.90
CA PRO A 247 -15.94 -0.49 -5.45
C PRO A 247 -16.92 -1.02 -4.40
N ALA A 248 -16.52 -1.15 -3.13
CA ALA A 248 -17.38 -1.66 -2.06
C ALA A 248 -18.23 -0.57 -1.38
N ARG A 249 -18.05 0.73 -1.73
CA ARG A 249 -18.67 1.85 -1.01
C ARG A 249 -20.18 1.72 -0.92
N GLU A 250 -20.85 1.45 -2.03
CA GLU A 250 -22.33 1.38 -2.05
C GLU A 250 -22.86 0.19 -1.24
N ALA A 251 -22.24 -0.99 -1.40
CA ALA A 251 -22.59 -2.17 -0.63
C ALA A 251 -22.40 -1.95 0.90
N LEU A 252 -21.33 -1.24 1.29
CA LEU A 252 -21.09 -0.91 2.70
C LEU A 252 -22.06 0.14 3.24
N ARG A 253 -22.53 1.09 2.43
CA ARG A 253 -23.59 2.02 2.82
C ARG A 253 -24.91 1.29 3.09
N GLN A 254 -25.29 0.38 2.22
CA GLN A 254 -26.48 -0.46 2.40
C GLN A 254 -26.33 -1.34 3.65
N GLN A 255 -25.17 -1.95 3.87
CA GLN A 255 -24.87 -2.72 5.08
C GLN A 255 -24.99 -1.86 6.35
N ALA A 256 -24.45 -0.64 6.34
CA ALA A 256 -24.59 0.28 7.48
C ALA A 256 -26.07 0.61 7.78
N GLY A 257 -26.89 0.84 6.74
CA GLY A 257 -28.33 1.03 6.88
C GLY A 257 -29.03 -0.19 7.50
N HIS A 258 -28.76 -1.40 7.01
CA HIS A 258 -29.33 -2.64 7.55
C HIS A 258 -28.91 -2.91 9.01
N LEU A 259 -27.74 -2.42 9.42
CA LEU A 259 -27.25 -2.54 10.79
C LEU A 259 -27.79 -1.45 11.72
N GLY A 260 -28.62 -0.51 11.21
CA GLY A 260 -29.10 0.64 11.99
C GLY A 260 -28.03 1.70 12.28
N LEU A 261 -26.98 1.78 11.46
CA LEU A 261 -25.84 2.66 11.66
C LEU A 261 -25.86 3.94 10.80
N ALA A 262 -26.98 4.27 10.15
CA ALA A 262 -27.03 5.39 9.19
C ALA A 262 -26.54 6.73 9.79
N GLU A 263 -26.89 7.03 11.04
CA GLU A 263 -26.51 8.26 11.76
C GLU A 263 -25.16 8.13 12.50
N HIS A 264 -24.56 6.94 12.46
CA HIS A 264 -23.32 6.60 13.18
C HIS A 264 -22.13 6.31 12.26
N VAL A 265 -22.33 6.36 10.93
CA VAL A 265 -21.27 6.13 9.95
C VAL A 265 -21.24 7.27 8.93
N HIS A 266 -20.09 7.90 8.80
CA HIS A 266 -19.86 8.95 7.83
C HIS A 266 -18.85 8.48 6.76
N PHE A 267 -19.27 8.43 5.50
CA PHE A 267 -18.40 8.12 4.37
C PHE A 267 -17.81 9.43 3.81
N ALA A 268 -16.61 9.78 4.26
CA ALA A 268 -15.96 11.04 3.94
C ALA A 268 -15.45 11.14 2.48
N GLY A 269 -15.41 10.00 1.75
CA GLY A 269 -14.86 9.98 0.41
C GLY A 269 -13.34 10.12 0.37
N TYR A 270 -12.81 10.51 -0.78
CA TYR A 270 -11.37 10.73 -0.94
C TYR A 270 -10.93 11.98 -0.18
N LEU A 271 -9.85 11.86 0.58
CA LEU A 271 -9.21 12.98 1.28
C LEU A 271 -7.86 13.29 0.63
N GLU A 272 -7.60 14.58 0.40
CA GLU A 272 -6.31 15.03 -0.11
C GLU A 272 -5.18 14.67 0.86
N ARG A 273 -4.10 14.10 0.31
CA ARG A 273 -3.02 13.55 1.11
C ARG A 273 -2.22 14.60 1.90
N ASP A 274 -2.18 15.85 1.42
CA ASP A 274 -1.26 16.85 1.94
C ASP A 274 -1.77 17.58 3.19
N SER A 275 -3.08 17.62 3.42
CA SER A 275 -3.69 18.26 4.59
C SER A 275 -4.86 17.46 5.15
N ALA A 276 -5.94 17.31 4.39
CA ALA A 276 -7.20 16.73 4.86
C ALA A 276 -7.04 15.30 5.42
N LEU A 277 -6.12 14.52 4.87
CA LEU A 277 -5.82 13.17 5.35
C LEU A 277 -5.17 13.20 6.74
N LEU A 278 -4.18 14.07 6.96
CA LEU A 278 -3.52 14.22 8.27
C LEU A 278 -4.50 14.75 9.31
N ASP A 279 -5.35 15.72 8.92
CA ASP A 279 -6.39 16.27 9.78
C ASP A 279 -7.39 15.18 10.21
N CYS A 280 -7.75 14.27 9.30
CA CYS A 280 -8.64 13.16 9.61
C CYS A 280 -8.04 12.18 10.62
N TYR A 281 -6.76 11.80 10.47
CA TYR A 281 -6.07 11.00 11.48
C TYR A 281 -6.01 11.73 12.84
N ALA A 282 -5.61 13.00 12.84
CA ALA A 282 -5.49 13.80 14.06
C ALA A 282 -6.84 14.07 14.75
N ALA A 283 -7.97 14.02 14.01
CA ALA A 283 -9.31 14.17 14.55
C ALA A 283 -9.79 12.95 15.33
N ALA A 284 -9.21 11.77 15.06
CA ALA A 284 -9.69 10.49 15.57
C ALA A 284 -9.27 10.25 17.02
N ASP A 285 -10.19 9.71 17.82
CA ASP A 285 -9.88 9.17 19.14
C ASP A 285 -9.26 7.77 19.04
N VAL A 286 -9.60 7.02 17.98
CA VAL A 286 -9.02 5.71 17.68
C VAL A 286 -9.12 5.41 16.18
N PHE A 287 -8.06 4.85 15.62
CA PHE A 287 -8.01 4.32 14.27
C PHE A 287 -8.26 2.81 14.30
N VAL A 288 -9.17 2.32 13.47
CA VAL A 288 -9.52 0.90 13.39
C VAL A 288 -9.14 0.28 12.05
N PHE A 289 -8.58 -0.93 12.08
CA PHE A 289 -8.14 -1.59 10.87
C PHE A 289 -8.21 -3.11 10.98
N ALA A 290 -8.83 -3.77 9.98
CA ALA A 290 -9.06 -5.22 10.01
C ALA A 290 -8.77 -5.91 8.66
N SER A 291 -7.99 -5.28 7.78
CA SER A 291 -7.62 -5.87 6.49
C SER A 291 -6.78 -7.13 6.66
N ARG A 292 -7.10 -8.17 5.88
CA ARG A 292 -6.38 -9.45 5.89
C ARG A 292 -5.27 -9.52 4.83
N THR A 293 -5.25 -8.60 3.87
CA THR A 293 -4.45 -8.70 2.63
C THR A 293 -3.35 -7.65 2.52
N GLU A 294 -3.08 -6.89 3.58
CA GLU A 294 -2.05 -5.88 3.55
C GLU A 294 -0.64 -6.49 3.45
N THR A 295 0.09 -6.08 2.45
CA THR A 295 1.50 -6.47 2.31
C THR A 295 2.42 -5.73 3.28
N GLN A 296 1.99 -4.53 3.75
CA GLN A 296 2.67 -3.74 4.78
C GLN A 296 1.67 -3.06 5.74
N GLY A 297 0.85 -2.12 5.27
CA GLY A 297 -0.13 -1.38 6.09
C GLY A 297 0.34 0.03 6.47
N LEU A 298 0.74 0.84 5.49
CA LEU A 298 1.20 2.22 5.69
C LEU A 298 0.23 3.11 6.49
N VAL A 299 -1.07 2.89 6.33
CA VAL A 299 -2.13 3.63 7.05
C VAL A 299 -2.04 3.50 8.57
N LEU A 300 -1.49 2.38 9.08
CA LEU A 300 -1.24 2.18 10.51
C LEU A 300 -0.12 3.10 11.00
N LEU A 301 0.95 3.22 10.23
CA LEU A 301 2.06 4.12 10.51
C LEU A 301 1.63 5.59 10.40
N GLU A 302 0.78 5.92 9.41
CA GLU A 302 0.21 7.27 9.26
C GLU A 302 -0.64 7.65 10.48
N ALA A 303 -1.50 6.75 10.99
CA ALA A 303 -2.26 6.98 12.22
C ALA A 303 -1.35 7.20 13.43
N MET A 304 -0.35 6.34 13.60
CA MET A 304 0.63 6.46 14.69
C MET A 304 1.44 7.77 14.61
N ALA A 305 1.77 8.25 13.40
CA ALA A 305 2.49 9.50 13.19
C ALA A 305 1.66 10.74 13.59
N GLN A 306 0.35 10.61 13.68
CA GLN A 306 -0.54 11.65 14.22
C GLN A 306 -0.86 11.45 15.70
N GLY A 307 -0.23 10.47 16.36
CA GLY A 307 -0.49 10.15 17.77
C GLY A 307 -1.86 9.50 17.99
N THR A 308 -2.49 9.01 16.93
CA THR A 308 -3.78 8.33 17.01
C THR A 308 -3.59 6.88 17.42
N PRO A 309 -4.19 6.41 18.52
CA PRO A 309 -4.16 5.00 18.92
C PRO A 309 -4.75 4.11 17.85
N VAL A 310 -4.16 2.92 17.68
CA VAL A 310 -4.60 1.93 16.70
C VAL A 310 -5.22 0.74 17.40
N VAL A 311 -6.41 0.31 16.96
CA VAL A 311 -6.98 -1.01 17.27
C VAL A 311 -7.07 -1.80 15.99
N SER A 312 -6.43 -2.97 15.95
CA SER A 312 -6.34 -3.74 14.70
C SER A 312 -6.20 -5.24 14.94
N THR A 313 -6.60 -6.02 13.94
CA THR A 313 -6.13 -7.40 13.79
C THR A 313 -4.74 -7.40 13.14
N ALA A 314 -3.88 -8.34 13.50
CA ALA A 314 -2.55 -8.45 12.90
C ALA A 314 -2.52 -9.58 11.86
N HIS A 315 -2.73 -9.22 10.60
CA HIS A 315 -2.68 -10.17 9.48
C HIS A 315 -1.58 -9.80 8.49
N LEU A 316 -0.93 -10.80 7.91
CA LEU A 316 0.08 -10.66 6.86
C LEU A 316 1.11 -9.54 7.20
N GLY A 317 1.32 -8.58 6.33
CA GLY A 317 2.31 -7.50 6.46
C GLY A 317 2.10 -6.60 7.68
N THR A 318 0.86 -6.44 8.17
CA THR A 318 0.59 -5.63 9.37
C THR A 318 1.25 -6.19 10.62
N ARG A 319 1.56 -7.50 10.67
CA ARG A 319 2.32 -8.13 11.78
C ARG A 319 3.72 -7.51 11.98
N SER A 320 4.32 -6.97 10.93
CA SER A 320 5.63 -6.31 11.04
C SER A 320 5.55 -4.92 11.70
N ILE A 321 4.37 -4.31 11.70
CA ILE A 321 4.12 -2.99 12.29
C ILE A 321 3.49 -3.14 13.68
N LEU A 322 2.52 -4.04 13.82
CA LEU A 322 1.72 -4.23 15.03
C LEU A 322 2.45 -5.15 16.03
N VAL A 323 3.60 -4.68 16.50
CA VAL A 323 4.41 -5.40 17.51
C VAL A 323 4.10 -4.88 18.93
N PRO A 324 4.39 -5.65 19.99
CA PRO A 324 4.26 -5.17 21.37
C PRO A 324 4.97 -3.83 21.56
N GLY A 325 4.30 -2.86 22.17
CA GLY A 325 4.85 -1.52 22.42
C GLY A 325 4.72 -0.53 21.26
N SER A 326 4.18 -0.92 20.10
CA SER A 326 4.00 -0.04 18.93
C SER A 326 2.94 1.06 19.09
N GLY A 327 2.21 1.12 20.21
CA GLY A 327 1.08 2.04 20.38
C GLY A 327 -0.23 1.52 19.78
N ALA A 328 -0.30 0.24 19.47
CA ALA A 328 -1.49 -0.44 18.99
C ALA A 328 -2.02 -1.47 19.97
N LEU A 329 -3.34 -1.64 20.02
CA LEU A 329 -3.99 -2.81 20.61
C LEU A 329 -4.28 -3.82 19.48
N VAL A 330 -3.60 -4.96 19.55
CA VAL A 330 -3.83 -6.08 18.63
C VAL A 330 -4.84 -7.01 19.25
N VAL A 331 -5.92 -7.28 18.53
CA VAL A 331 -7.03 -8.11 19.00
C VAL A 331 -7.35 -9.23 18.02
N PRO A 332 -7.93 -10.35 18.49
CA PRO A 332 -8.47 -11.38 17.61
C PRO A 332 -9.53 -10.82 16.67
N GLU A 333 -9.72 -11.46 15.54
CA GLU A 333 -10.80 -11.14 14.60
C GLU A 333 -12.14 -11.69 15.12
N GLY A 334 -12.74 -10.93 16.05
CA GLY A 334 -14.06 -11.18 16.64
C GLY A 334 -14.73 -9.85 16.94
N GLU A 335 -15.99 -9.69 16.60
CA GLU A 335 -16.71 -8.42 16.70
C GLU A 335 -16.72 -7.90 18.14
N ASP A 336 -17.04 -8.75 19.10
CA ASP A 336 -17.12 -8.40 20.52
C ASP A 336 -15.75 -8.00 21.10
N ALA A 337 -14.70 -8.81 20.84
CA ALA A 337 -13.37 -8.54 21.35
C ALA A 337 -12.78 -7.24 20.76
N PHE A 338 -13.03 -7.00 19.48
CA PHE A 338 -12.59 -5.77 18.82
C PHE A 338 -13.37 -4.56 19.34
N ALA A 339 -14.69 -4.67 19.48
CA ALA A 339 -15.54 -3.61 20.04
C ALA A 339 -15.12 -3.26 21.49
N ALA A 340 -14.88 -4.26 22.33
CA ALA A 340 -14.42 -4.04 23.70
C ALA A 340 -13.10 -3.25 23.75
N ALA A 341 -12.14 -3.54 22.85
CA ALA A 341 -10.90 -2.79 22.76
C ALA A 341 -11.13 -1.33 22.30
N VAL A 342 -12.00 -1.11 21.31
CA VAL A 342 -12.39 0.24 20.87
C VAL A 342 -13.06 1.03 22.00
N VAL A 343 -14.05 0.44 22.67
CA VAL A 343 -14.74 1.06 23.82
C VAL A 343 -13.76 1.42 24.93
N ARG A 344 -12.82 0.53 25.25
CA ARG A 344 -11.78 0.80 26.24
C ARG A 344 -10.92 2.00 25.88
N VAL A 345 -10.48 2.15 24.61
CA VAL A 345 -9.71 3.32 24.16
C VAL A 345 -10.56 4.58 24.19
N LEU A 346 -11.84 4.50 23.81
CA LEU A 346 -12.74 5.66 23.85
C LEU A 346 -13.03 6.13 25.28
N GLY A 347 -13.16 5.20 26.24
CA GLY A 347 -13.52 5.49 27.63
C GLY A 347 -12.36 5.84 28.55
N ASP A 348 -11.12 5.50 28.17
CA ASP A 348 -9.91 5.70 28.99
C ASP A 348 -8.96 6.71 28.33
N LEU A 349 -9.00 7.96 28.78
CA LEU A 349 -8.15 9.04 28.27
C LEU A 349 -6.66 8.78 28.53
N ASN A 350 -6.30 8.19 29.67
CA ASN A 350 -4.91 7.89 30.00
C ASN A 350 -4.35 6.81 29.06
N LEU A 351 -5.10 5.74 28.84
CA LEU A 351 -4.74 4.69 27.88
C LEU A 351 -4.59 5.28 26.46
N ARG A 352 -5.53 6.10 26.02
CA ARG A 352 -5.51 6.75 24.72
C ARG A 352 -4.25 7.60 24.53
N GLN A 353 -3.91 8.42 25.51
CA GLN A 353 -2.69 9.24 25.49
C GLN A 353 -1.42 8.41 25.51
N GLU A 354 -1.38 7.35 26.30
CA GLU A 354 -0.23 6.45 26.39
C GLU A 354 0.01 5.72 25.06
N LEU A 355 -1.03 5.17 24.44
CA LEU A 355 -0.95 4.52 23.12
C LEU A 355 -0.49 5.52 22.06
N GLY A 356 -1.05 6.71 22.04
CA GLY A 356 -0.64 7.77 21.12
C GLY A 356 0.84 8.15 21.26
N LYS A 357 1.34 8.34 22.50
CA LYS A 357 2.76 8.63 22.77
C LYS A 357 3.67 7.49 22.29
N ARG A 358 3.30 6.23 22.55
CA ARG A 358 4.04 5.06 22.09
C ARG A 358 4.06 4.98 20.57
N GLY A 359 2.93 5.22 19.92
CA GLY A 359 2.82 5.26 18.46
C GLY A 359 3.76 6.29 17.84
N LEU A 360 3.76 7.53 18.35
CA LEU A 360 4.66 8.61 17.92
C LEU A 360 6.14 8.26 18.08
N ALA A 361 6.51 7.59 19.17
CA ALA A 361 7.89 7.17 19.40
C ALA A 361 8.28 6.03 18.44
N TYR A 362 7.39 5.04 18.28
CA TYR A 362 7.61 3.86 17.48
C TYR A 362 7.76 4.18 15.98
N VAL A 363 6.91 5.05 15.44
CA VAL A 363 6.86 5.32 14.00
C VAL A 363 8.13 6.00 13.46
N ARG A 364 8.93 6.63 14.30
CA ARG A 364 10.19 7.33 13.92
C ARG A 364 11.20 6.39 13.24
N GLN A 365 11.22 5.11 13.61
CA GLN A 365 12.09 4.12 12.97
C GLN A 365 11.68 3.74 11.54
N TRP A 366 10.46 4.12 11.14
CA TRP A 366 9.90 3.86 9.81
C TRP A 366 10.09 5.03 8.85
N SER A 367 11.11 5.87 9.03
CA SER A 367 11.38 6.99 8.12
C SER A 367 11.73 6.51 6.72
N SER A 368 11.18 7.18 5.71
CA SER A 368 11.41 6.85 4.31
C SER A 368 12.90 7.01 3.92
N ALA A 369 13.59 7.99 4.49
CA ALA A 369 15.02 8.18 4.27
C ALA A 369 15.87 6.98 4.74
N ALA A 370 15.48 6.33 5.86
CA ALA A 370 16.18 5.13 6.32
C ALA A 370 15.93 3.94 5.37
N MET A 371 14.71 3.79 4.86
CA MET A 371 14.37 2.73 3.90
C MET A 371 15.02 2.98 2.52
N ALA A 372 15.10 4.23 2.09
CA ALA A 372 15.79 4.59 0.85
C ALA A 372 17.29 4.30 0.91
N ARG A 373 17.94 4.52 2.08
CA ARG A 373 19.35 4.12 2.26
C ARG A 373 19.54 2.61 2.07
N ARG A 374 18.71 1.78 2.70
CA ARG A 374 18.74 0.31 2.53
C ARG A 374 18.54 -0.09 1.06
N LEU A 375 17.64 0.59 0.36
CA LEU A 375 17.39 0.34 -1.05
C LEU A 375 18.58 0.74 -1.91
N ALA A 376 19.21 1.90 -1.65
CA ALA A 376 20.40 2.36 -2.35
C ALA A 376 21.59 1.42 -2.15
N GLU A 377 21.79 0.90 -0.93
CA GLU A 377 22.81 -0.12 -0.61
C GLU A 377 22.58 -1.41 -1.41
N LEU A 378 21.33 -1.88 -1.49
CA LEU A 378 20.99 -3.05 -2.31
C LEU A 378 21.28 -2.81 -3.79
N TYR A 379 20.95 -1.63 -4.32
CA TYR A 379 21.29 -1.28 -5.70
C TYR A 379 22.80 -1.28 -5.96
N ALA A 380 23.59 -0.75 -5.03
CA ALA A 380 25.06 -0.74 -5.15
C ALA A 380 25.64 -2.16 -5.14
N GLN A 381 25.13 -3.05 -4.29
CA GLN A 381 25.51 -4.46 -4.25
C GLN A 381 25.20 -5.18 -5.57
N LEU A 382 24.01 -4.98 -6.13
CA LEU A 382 23.58 -5.62 -7.38
C LEU A 382 24.35 -5.10 -8.60
N ARG A 383 24.72 -3.82 -8.61
CA ARG A 383 25.55 -3.23 -9.67
C ARG A 383 26.94 -3.89 -9.74
N GLY A 384 27.52 -4.29 -8.60
CA GLY A 384 28.83 -4.93 -8.50
C GLY A 384 28.80 -6.46 -8.64
N ALA A 385 27.64 -7.10 -8.66
CA ALA A 385 27.51 -8.56 -8.68
C ALA A 385 27.76 -9.15 -10.10
N PRO A 386 28.24 -10.42 -10.19
CA PRO A 386 28.32 -11.13 -11.47
C PRO A 386 26.94 -11.26 -12.13
N ARG A 387 26.86 -10.94 -13.42
CA ARG A 387 25.61 -10.71 -14.18
C ARG A 387 24.88 -11.95 -14.69
N ALA A 388 25.22 -13.15 -14.25
CA ALA A 388 24.61 -14.40 -14.74
C ALA A 388 23.18 -14.62 -14.19
N LEU A 389 22.14 -14.26 -14.94
CA LEU A 389 20.81 -14.84 -14.76
C LEU A 389 20.84 -16.32 -15.17
N ARG A 390 20.50 -17.22 -14.25
CA ARG A 390 20.19 -18.61 -14.64
C ARG A 390 18.99 -18.57 -15.58
N VAL A 391 19.22 -18.90 -16.83
CA VAL A 391 18.16 -19.15 -17.80
C VAL A 391 17.48 -20.45 -17.36
N VAL A 392 16.36 -20.35 -16.65
CA VAL A 392 15.42 -21.48 -16.55
C VAL A 392 14.79 -21.58 -17.92
N ARG A 393 15.35 -22.47 -18.77
CA ARG A 393 14.64 -22.92 -19.95
C ARG A 393 13.40 -23.62 -19.44
N ALA A 394 12.23 -23.17 -19.89
CA ALA A 394 11.05 -23.99 -19.86
C ALA A 394 11.37 -25.23 -20.72
N SER A 395 11.71 -26.32 -20.07
CA SER A 395 11.79 -27.63 -20.68
C SER A 395 10.43 -28.27 -20.49
N ASP A 396 9.79 -28.52 -21.65
CA ASP A 396 8.76 -29.49 -22.02
C ASP A 396 7.55 -29.65 -21.10
#